data_6ed1dd6b8442fd6c09ece30881659039
#
_entry.id   6ed1dd6b8442fd6c09ece30881659039
#
_cell.length_a   1.000
_cell.length_b   1.000
_cell.length_c   1.000
_cell.angle_alpha   90.00
_cell.angle_beta   90.00
_cell.angle_gamma   90.00
#
_symmetry.space_group_name_H-M   'P 1'
#
loop_
_entity.id
_entity.type
_entity.pdbx_description
1 polymer ?
#
loop_
_entity_poly.entity_id
_entity_poly.type
_entity_poly.pdbx_seq_one_letter_code
_entity_poly.pdbx_strand_id
1 'polypeptide(L)'
;PTNDADNGYGNYATWDALRTYLGGAATFSDGNRVATVPSSAYSIRAVTSIKVPTGVKVFSQFTLGHIPDSLNDHIGICADMHSSEQSPWYGYLSSGNKKINGSSTAYGSSYVNGDVIGIALNTIDDEVTFYKLVTGSWVSQGAISITANTAYYMFWLGNNRAAPFPKWTINSGQTALSDTIPTGYVELATQNLPTPDVINYEDEY
;
A
#
# COMPACT_ATOMS: atom_id res chain seq x y z
N PRO A 1 3.47 -15.36 -10.31
CA PRO A 1 2.31 -15.55 -9.46
C PRO A 1 1.68 -16.88 -9.83
N THR A 2 1.80 -17.86 -8.96
CA THR A 2 1.10 -19.13 -9.11
C THR A 2 -0.35 -18.85 -8.75
N ASN A 3 -1.22 -18.92 -9.74
CA ASN A 3 -2.66 -18.97 -9.51
C ASN A 3 -2.96 -20.32 -8.88
N ASP A 4 -3.06 -20.37 -7.56
CA ASP A 4 -3.43 -21.58 -6.85
C ASP A 4 -4.94 -21.55 -6.52
N ALA A 5 -5.73 -21.45 -7.57
CA ALA A 5 -7.19 -21.47 -7.47
C ALA A 5 -7.71 -22.80 -6.87
N ASP A 6 -6.90 -23.85 -6.93
CA ASP A 6 -7.32 -25.19 -6.49
C ASP A 6 -7.12 -25.43 -4.99
N ASN A 7 -6.36 -24.59 -4.28
CA ASN A 7 -6.07 -24.75 -2.85
C ASN A 7 -6.81 -23.76 -1.94
N GLY A 8 -7.71 -22.96 -2.48
CA GLY A 8 -8.43 -21.94 -1.70
C GLY A 8 -7.57 -20.75 -1.27
N TYR A 9 -6.35 -20.66 -1.77
CA TYR A 9 -5.46 -19.51 -1.55
C TYR A 9 -5.53 -18.58 -2.74
N GLY A 10 -6.12 -17.41 -2.57
CA GLY A 10 -6.12 -16.36 -3.59
C GLY A 10 -4.72 -15.76 -3.81
N ASN A 11 -4.56 -15.00 -4.87
CA ASN A 11 -3.34 -14.23 -5.10
C ASN A 11 -3.27 -13.09 -4.07
N TYR A 12 -2.21 -13.06 -3.29
CA TYR A 12 -1.90 -11.94 -2.40
C TYR A 12 -1.38 -10.74 -3.18
N ALA A 13 -1.65 -9.54 -2.69
CA ALA A 13 -1.13 -8.32 -3.29
C ALA A 13 0.40 -8.27 -3.19
N THR A 14 1.04 -7.91 -4.29
CA THR A 14 2.46 -7.57 -4.42
C THR A 14 2.60 -6.17 -5.00
N TRP A 15 3.81 -5.66 -5.19
CA TRP A 15 4.01 -4.47 -6.00
C TRP A 15 3.73 -4.79 -7.48
N ASP A 16 3.07 -3.87 -8.18
CA ASP A 16 2.81 -4.00 -9.62
C ASP A 16 4.04 -3.52 -10.41
N ALA A 17 4.78 -4.47 -10.95
CA ALA A 17 5.99 -4.18 -11.73
C ALA A 17 5.71 -3.51 -13.09
N LEU A 18 4.48 -3.56 -13.58
CA LEU A 18 4.06 -2.94 -14.84
C LEU A 18 3.55 -1.52 -14.66
N ARG A 19 3.26 -1.12 -13.41
CA ARG A 19 2.69 0.19 -13.07
C ARG A 19 3.63 0.95 -12.15
N THR A 20 4.70 1.48 -12.69
CA THR A 20 5.58 2.44 -12.01
C THR A 20 5.43 3.80 -12.67
N TYR A 21 5.26 4.84 -11.88
CA TYR A 21 5.04 6.19 -12.38
C TYR A 21 5.98 7.20 -11.70
N LEU A 22 6.32 8.26 -12.43
CA LEU A 22 7.22 9.37 -12.06
C LEU A 22 8.71 9.03 -12.07
N GLY A 23 9.45 9.67 -12.96
CA GLY A 23 10.92 9.85 -12.95
C GLY A 23 11.82 8.63 -13.12
N GLY A 24 11.27 7.41 -13.14
CA GLY A 24 12.04 6.17 -13.31
C GLY A 24 11.27 4.93 -12.84
N ALA A 25 11.69 3.75 -13.28
CA ALA A 25 11.09 2.49 -12.85
C ALA A 25 11.70 2.02 -11.53
N ALA A 26 10.88 1.64 -10.56
CA ALA A 26 11.35 0.88 -9.40
C ALA A 26 11.96 -0.44 -9.87
N THR A 27 12.92 -0.95 -9.13
CA THR A 27 13.37 -2.33 -9.30
C THR A 27 12.63 -3.22 -8.33
N PHE A 28 12.19 -4.40 -8.80
CA PHE A 28 11.42 -5.34 -8.01
C PHE A 28 12.19 -6.65 -7.83
N SER A 29 12.04 -7.26 -6.67
CA SER A 29 12.64 -8.55 -6.33
C SER A 29 11.74 -9.34 -5.39
N ASP A 30 12.13 -10.58 -5.06
CA ASP A 30 11.40 -11.46 -4.16
C ASP A 30 9.92 -11.62 -4.56
N GLY A 31 9.67 -12.02 -5.83
CA GLY A 31 8.32 -12.16 -6.36
C GLY A 31 7.51 -10.85 -6.36
N ASN A 32 8.17 -9.72 -6.60
CA ASN A 32 7.60 -8.37 -6.54
C ASN A 32 7.15 -7.93 -5.14
N ARG A 33 7.61 -8.59 -4.09
CA ARG A 33 7.34 -8.13 -2.72
C ARG A 33 8.22 -6.97 -2.31
N VAL A 34 9.41 -6.87 -2.88
CA VAL A 34 10.37 -5.81 -2.58
C VAL A 34 10.43 -4.82 -3.73
N ALA A 35 10.18 -3.55 -3.44
CA ALA A 35 10.40 -2.44 -4.35
C ALA A 35 11.56 -1.57 -3.86
N THR A 36 12.46 -1.21 -4.77
CA THR A 36 13.64 -0.37 -4.49
C THR A 36 13.72 0.76 -5.50
N VAL A 37 14.02 1.98 -5.03
CA VAL A 37 14.31 3.12 -5.91
C VAL A 37 15.67 2.92 -6.56
N PRO A 38 15.82 2.97 -7.88
CA PRO A 38 17.13 2.95 -8.52
C PRO A 38 17.88 4.28 -8.34
N SER A 39 19.18 4.25 -8.53
CA SER A 39 20.15 5.30 -8.18
C SER A 39 19.97 6.67 -8.81
N SER A 40 19.06 6.83 -9.75
CA SER A 40 18.91 8.07 -10.54
C SER A 40 17.51 8.68 -10.54
N ALA A 41 16.58 8.09 -9.80
CA ALA A 41 15.19 8.54 -9.85
C ALA A 41 14.89 9.58 -8.77
N TYR A 42 14.34 10.71 -9.19
CA TYR A 42 13.96 11.78 -8.27
C TYR A 42 12.67 11.50 -7.49
N SER A 43 11.79 10.68 -8.04
CA SER A 43 10.52 10.31 -7.39
C SER A 43 9.96 9.07 -8.07
N ILE A 44 9.71 8.03 -7.30
CA ILE A 44 9.09 6.80 -7.79
C ILE A 44 7.84 6.54 -6.98
N ARG A 45 6.78 6.15 -7.68
CA ARG A 45 5.58 5.59 -7.05
C ARG A 45 5.45 4.14 -7.46
N ALA A 46 5.40 3.25 -6.48
CA ALA A 46 4.99 1.86 -6.68
C ALA A 46 3.61 1.67 -6.06
N VAL A 47 2.76 0.88 -6.69
CA VAL A 47 1.43 0.52 -6.20
C VAL A 47 1.27 -0.98 -6.09
N THR A 48 0.26 -1.40 -5.35
CA THR A 48 -0.11 -2.80 -5.25
C THR A 48 -0.69 -3.34 -6.57
N SER A 49 -0.45 -4.61 -6.85
CA SER A 49 -1.01 -5.34 -8.00
C SER A 49 -2.54 -5.49 -7.91
N ILE A 50 -3.09 -5.37 -6.73
CA ILE A 50 -4.53 -5.42 -6.47
C ILE A 50 -5.02 -4.02 -6.11
N LYS A 51 -6.05 -3.54 -6.82
CA LYS A 51 -6.84 -2.37 -6.45
C LYS A 51 -7.96 -2.81 -5.51
N VAL A 52 -8.00 -2.24 -4.32
CA VAL A 52 -9.03 -2.52 -3.32
C VAL A 52 -10.36 -1.94 -3.79
N PRO A 53 -11.40 -2.76 -4.04
CA PRO A 53 -12.71 -2.26 -4.43
C PRO A 53 -13.44 -1.60 -3.25
N THR A 54 -14.60 -1.05 -3.52
CA THR A 54 -15.52 -0.60 -2.48
C THR A 54 -16.16 -1.78 -1.75
N GLY A 55 -16.61 -1.57 -0.51
CA GLY A 55 -17.35 -2.56 0.26
C GLY A 55 -16.52 -3.60 1.00
N VAL A 56 -15.23 -3.36 1.21
CA VAL A 56 -14.32 -4.31 1.89
C VAL A 56 -13.47 -3.64 2.97
N LYS A 57 -12.96 -4.46 3.90
CA LYS A 57 -11.97 -4.08 4.91
C LYS A 57 -10.74 -4.96 4.74
N VAL A 58 -9.64 -4.39 4.29
CA VAL A 58 -8.40 -5.11 4.02
C VAL A 58 -7.20 -4.53 4.76
N PHE A 59 -6.23 -5.39 5.03
CA PHE A 59 -4.99 -5.03 5.71
C PHE A 59 -3.79 -5.55 4.91
N SER A 60 -2.74 -4.73 4.87
CA SER A 60 -1.41 -5.15 4.40
C SER A 60 -0.33 -4.55 5.27
N GLN A 61 0.76 -5.28 5.43
CA GLN A 61 1.94 -4.90 6.18
C GLN A 61 3.05 -4.47 5.22
N PHE A 62 3.79 -3.45 5.60
CA PHE A 62 4.90 -2.90 4.84
C PHE A 62 6.11 -2.72 5.75
N THR A 63 7.23 -3.34 5.39
CA THR A 63 8.48 -3.20 6.13
C THR A 63 9.39 -2.23 5.39
N LEU A 64 9.84 -1.22 6.11
CA LEU A 64 10.79 -0.24 5.61
C LEU A 64 12.20 -0.77 5.68
N GLY A 65 12.81 -1.03 4.53
CA GLY A 65 14.20 -1.48 4.47
C GLY A 65 15.21 -0.34 4.54
N HIS A 66 14.90 0.78 3.93
CA HIS A 66 15.70 2.01 4.01
C HIS A 66 14.90 3.24 3.61
N ILE A 67 15.05 4.35 4.35
CA ILE A 67 14.67 5.69 3.94
C ILE A 67 15.94 6.55 3.96
N PRO A 68 16.31 7.23 2.87
CA PRO A 68 17.23 8.35 2.97
C PRO A 68 16.55 9.48 3.77
N ASP A 69 17.33 10.37 4.33
CA ASP A 69 16.88 11.50 5.17
C ASP A 69 15.89 12.49 4.49
N SER A 70 15.13 12.04 3.51
CA SER A 70 14.16 12.89 2.82
C SER A 70 12.79 12.79 3.47
N LEU A 71 12.31 13.89 4.00
CA LEU A 71 11.01 14.08 4.66
C LEU A 71 9.78 13.81 3.75
N ASN A 72 10.00 13.30 2.52
CA ASN A 72 8.96 13.13 1.52
C ASN A 72 8.64 11.67 1.17
N ASP A 73 9.35 10.71 1.79
CA ASP A 73 8.97 9.30 1.61
C ASP A 73 7.71 9.00 2.41
N HIS A 74 6.73 8.43 1.75
CA HIS A 74 5.48 8.06 2.39
C HIS A 74 4.85 6.82 1.79
N ILE A 75 4.12 6.11 2.62
CA ILE A 75 3.27 5.00 2.25
C ILE A 75 1.81 5.39 2.40
N GLY A 76 0.92 4.85 1.59
CA GLY A 76 -0.48 5.25 1.67
C GLY A 76 -1.40 4.56 0.71
N ILE A 77 -2.51 5.25 0.40
CA ILE A 77 -3.50 4.81 -0.59
C ILE A 77 -3.75 5.90 -1.62
N CYS A 78 -4.03 5.51 -2.87
CA CYS A 78 -4.39 6.42 -3.95
C CYS A 78 -5.44 5.79 -4.88
N ALA A 79 -6.35 6.61 -5.39
CA ALA A 79 -7.39 6.13 -6.30
C ALA A 79 -6.86 5.91 -7.71
N ASP A 80 -5.88 6.68 -8.15
CA ASP A 80 -5.25 6.57 -9.46
C ASP A 80 -3.74 6.82 -9.36
N MET A 81 -2.98 6.13 -10.22
CA MET A 81 -1.53 6.27 -10.33
C MET A 81 -1.07 7.43 -11.22
N HIS A 82 -1.88 7.75 -12.21
CA HIS A 82 -1.44 8.61 -13.31
C HIS A 82 -1.56 10.10 -13.03
N SER A 83 -2.27 10.49 -11.99
CA SER A 83 -2.40 11.91 -11.66
C SER A 83 -1.31 12.37 -10.70
N SER A 84 -0.47 13.29 -11.18
CA SER A 84 0.31 14.15 -10.31
C SER A 84 -0.68 14.98 -9.48
N GLU A 85 -0.95 14.61 -8.23
CA GLU A 85 -1.65 15.41 -7.21
C GLU A 85 -3.18 15.65 -7.37
N GLN A 86 -3.87 15.09 -8.37
CA GLN A 86 -5.31 15.36 -8.57
C GLN A 86 -6.25 14.20 -8.20
N SER A 87 -5.74 13.02 -7.96
CA SER A 87 -6.51 11.87 -7.49
C SER A 87 -6.51 11.89 -5.96
N PRO A 88 -7.61 11.54 -5.29
CA PRO A 88 -7.57 11.46 -3.85
C PRO A 88 -6.49 10.46 -3.41
N TRP A 89 -5.53 10.96 -2.62
CA TRP A 89 -4.48 10.16 -2.03
C TRP A 89 -4.20 10.57 -0.60
N TYR A 90 -3.85 9.58 0.21
CA TYR A 90 -3.67 9.69 1.65
C TYR A 90 -2.40 8.97 2.02
N GLY A 91 -1.42 9.69 2.53
CA GLY A 91 -0.09 9.18 2.85
C GLY A 91 0.29 9.36 4.32
N TYR A 92 1.07 8.45 4.84
CA TYR A 92 1.75 8.53 6.13
C TYR A 92 3.24 8.69 5.90
N LEU A 93 3.81 9.79 6.38
CA LEU A 93 5.19 10.17 6.18
C LEU A 93 6.08 9.65 7.31
N SER A 94 7.36 9.43 7.02
CA SER A 94 8.36 9.04 8.02
C SER A 94 8.51 10.02 9.18
N SER A 95 8.20 11.30 8.95
CA SER A 95 8.17 12.33 10.00
C SER A 95 7.04 12.17 11.02
N GLY A 96 6.11 11.25 10.81
CA GLY A 96 4.90 11.12 11.62
C GLY A 96 3.70 11.95 11.13
N ASN A 97 3.87 12.74 10.07
CA ASN A 97 2.77 13.51 9.51
C ASN A 97 1.90 12.65 8.58
N LYS A 98 0.64 13.02 8.41
CA LYS A 98 -0.16 12.59 7.26
C LYS A 98 -0.09 13.63 6.15
N LYS A 99 -0.21 13.16 4.91
CA LYS A 99 -0.27 14.02 3.73
C LYS A 99 -1.52 13.65 2.92
N ILE A 100 -2.42 14.60 2.74
CA ILE A 100 -3.69 14.41 2.03
C ILE A 100 -3.70 15.38 0.86
N ASN A 101 -3.73 14.86 -0.37
CA ASN A 101 -3.77 15.67 -1.59
C ASN A 101 -2.76 16.83 -1.58
N GLY A 102 -1.52 16.57 -1.15
CA GLY A 102 -0.45 17.58 -1.08
C GLY A 102 -0.30 18.29 0.27
N SER A 103 -1.35 18.39 1.08
CA SER A 103 -1.31 19.09 2.38
C SER A 103 -0.79 18.17 3.50
N SER A 104 0.21 18.62 4.26
CA SER A 104 0.83 17.86 5.36
C SER A 104 0.41 18.40 6.71
N THR A 105 0.01 17.50 7.62
CA THR A 105 -0.38 17.84 9.01
C THR A 105 0.11 16.78 9.98
N ALA A 106 0.30 17.15 11.26
CA ALA A 106 0.66 16.19 12.31
C ALA A 106 -0.39 15.06 12.41
N TYR A 107 0.09 13.82 12.65
CA TYR A 107 -0.81 12.67 12.65
C TYR A 107 -0.43 11.60 13.66
N GLY A 108 0.73 10.97 13.51
CA GLY A 108 1.15 9.83 14.31
C GLY A 108 2.63 9.87 14.69
N SER A 109 3.17 8.74 15.08
CA SER A 109 4.58 8.60 15.45
C SER A 109 5.48 8.59 14.21
N SER A 110 6.66 9.16 14.27
CA SER A 110 7.68 8.97 13.24
C SER A 110 8.09 7.51 13.09
N TYR A 111 8.58 7.12 11.91
CA TYR A 111 9.10 5.79 11.67
C TYR A 111 10.45 5.85 10.93
N VAL A 112 11.27 4.84 11.15
CA VAL A 112 12.66 4.75 10.68
C VAL A 112 12.94 3.40 10.04
N ASN A 113 14.13 3.22 9.52
CA ASN A 113 14.58 1.96 8.92
C ASN A 113 14.35 0.76 9.85
N GLY A 114 13.75 -0.30 9.31
CA GLY A 114 13.36 -1.51 10.03
C GLY A 114 11.95 -1.46 10.62
N ASP A 115 11.32 -0.28 10.70
CA ASP A 115 9.95 -0.19 11.19
C ASP A 115 8.97 -0.86 10.23
N VAL A 116 7.89 -1.37 10.80
CA VAL A 116 6.80 -2.03 10.08
C VAL A 116 5.55 -1.19 10.23
N ILE A 117 4.94 -0.87 9.08
CA ILE A 117 3.71 -0.07 8.99
C ILE A 117 2.59 -0.95 8.43
N GLY A 118 1.45 -0.96 9.11
CA GLY A 118 0.21 -1.55 8.61
C GLY A 118 -0.67 -0.51 7.97
N ILE A 119 -1.31 -0.86 6.85
CA ILE A 119 -2.40 -0.09 6.24
C ILE A 119 -3.68 -0.90 6.36
N ALA A 120 -4.61 -0.39 7.15
CA ALA A 120 -5.97 -0.91 7.26
C ALA A 120 -6.91 0.00 6.46
N LEU A 121 -7.35 -0.47 5.30
CA LEU A 121 -8.26 0.24 4.40
C LEU A 121 -9.67 -0.30 4.54
N ASN A 122 -10.58 0.56 4.94
CA ASN A 122 -11.99 0.28 5.13
C ASN A 122 -12.81 1.09 4.12
N THR A 123 -13.19 0.46 3.03
CA THR A 123 -14.02 1.07 1.98
C THR A 123 -15.54 0.90 2.24
N ILE A 124 -15.92 0.33 3.38
CA ILE A 124 -17.32 0.28 3.84
C ILE A 124 -17.67 1.60 4.56
N ASP A 125 -16.77 2.01 5.47
CA ASP A 125 -16.97 3.19 6.32
C ASP A 125 -16.13 4.40 5.81
N ASP A 126 -15.48 4.24 4.63
CA ASP A 126 -14.66 5.26 3.97
C ASP A 126 -13.54 5.82 4.86
N GLU A 127 -12.72 4.91 5.38
CA GLU A 127 -11.61 5.25 6.27
C GLU A 127 -10.32 4.50 5.90
N VAL A 128 -9.18 5.12 6.16
CA VAL A 128 -7.87 4.45 6.24
C VAL A 128 -7.24 4.70 7.58
N THR A 129 -6.71 3.65 8.21
CA THR A 129 -5.93 3.75 9.44
C THR A 129 -4.54 3.21 9.19
N PHE A 130 -3.53 4.00 9.52
CA PHE A 130 -2.16 3.53 9.57
C PHE A 130 -1.84 3.00 10.96
N TYR A 131 -1.09 1.90 11.00
CA TYR A 131 -0.60 1.28 12.21
C TYR A 131 0.93 1.26 12.18
N LYS A 132 1.55 1.45 13.32
CA LYS A 132 2.97 1.19 13.51
C LYS A 132 3.12 -0.03 14.41
N LEU A 133 4.00 -0.96 14.05
CA LEU A 133 4.36 -2.08 14.91
C LEU A 133 5.32 -1.58 16.00
N VAL A 134 4.90 -1.71 17.25
CA VAL A 134 5.70 -1.30 18.42
C VAL A 134 5.76 -2.48 19.39
N THR A 135 6.98 -2.94 19.71
CA THR A 135 7.20 -4.10 20.61
C THR A 135 6.34 -5.33 20.28
N GLY A 136 6.15 -5.59 18.95
CA GLY A 136 5.40 -6.74 18.47
C GLY A 136 3.88 -6.57 18.42
N SER A 137 3.36 -5.37 18.66
CA SER A 137 1.91 -5.10 18.59
C SER A 137 1.58 -3.90 17.71
N TRP A 138 0.44 -3.96 17.01
CA TRP A 138 -0.05 -2.86 16.20
C TRP A 138 -0.58 -1.71 17.05
N VAL A 139 0.01 -0.53 16.86
CA VAL A 139 -0.45 0.73 17.47
C VAL A 139 -1.07 1.61 16.38
N SER A 140 -2.38 1.86 16.51
CA SER A 140 -3.11 2.74 15.59
C SER A 140 -2.58 4.17 15.68
N GLN A 141 -2.42 4.80 14.52
CA GLN A 141 -2.08 6.23 14.43
C GLN A 141 -3.33 7.12 14.28
N GLY A 142 -4.51 6.50 14.21
CA GLY A 142 -5.80 7.18 14.04
C GLY A 142 -6.39 6.98 12.65
N ALA A 143 -7.70 7.07 12.56
CA ALA A 143 -8.42 6.97 11.29
C ALA A 143 -8.35 8.29 10.51
N ILE A 144 -8.34 8.17 9.19
CA ILE A 144 -8.43 9.27 8.23
C ILE A 144 -9.62 8.99 7.33
N SER A 145 -10.61 9.88 7.30
CA SER A 145 -11.71 9.77 6.36
C SER A 145 -11.21 9.95 4.93
N ILE A 146 -11.68 9.10 4.02
CA ILE A 146 -11.30 9.08 2.62
C ILE A 146 -12.49 9.39 1.72
N THR A 147 -12.25 9.61 0.43
CA THR A 147 -13.34 9.85 -0.51
C THR A 147 -14.20 8.62 -0.67
N ALA A 148 -15.50 8.78 -0.42
CA ALA A 148 -16.50 7.73 -0.48
C ALA A 148 -16.62 7.09 -1.88
N ASN A 149 -17.08 5.83 -1.89
CA ASN A 149 -17.34 5.07 -3.13
C ASN A 149 -16.15 5.04 -4.11
N THR A 150 -14.92 5.00 -3.57
CA THR A 150 -13.70 5.04 -4.35
C THR A 150 -12.87 3.79 -4.10
N ALA A 151 -12.42 3.15 -5.17
CA ALA A 151 -11.47 2.05 -5.11
C ALA A 151 -10.03 2.59 -5.04
N TYR A 152 -9.17 1.96 -4.24
CA TYR A 152 -7.82 2.44 -3.97
C TYR A 152 -6.75 1.38 -4.21
N TYR A 153 -5.58 1.82 -4.70
CA TYR A 153 -4.33 1.07 -4.56
C TYR A 153 -3.67 1.44 -3.23
N MET A 154 -2.98 0.51 -2.59
CA MET A 154 -1.95 0.88 -1.63
C MET A 154 -0.71 1.27 -2.42
N PHE A 155 0.01 2.30 -1.99
CA PHE A 155 1.17 2.81 -2.71
C PHE A 155 2.32 3.18 -1.79
N TRP A 156 3.50 3.23 -2.36
CA TRP A 156 4.66 3.86 -1.81
C TRP A 156 5.18 4.94 -2.75
N LEU A 157 5.52 6.10 -2.22
CA LEU A 157 6.24 7.15 -2.93
C LEU A 157 7.60 7.33 -2.28
N GLY A 158 8.65 7.02 -3.05
CA GLY A 158 10.03 7.21 -2.64
C GLY A 158 10.67 8.36 -3.39
N ASN A 159 11.31 9.24 -2.65
CA ASN A 159 12.16 10.30 -3.19
C ASN A 159 13.59 10.03 -2.82
N ASN A 160 14.48 9.87 -3.80
CA ASN A 160 15.89 9.69 -3.50
C ASN A 160 16.82 10.55 -4.33
N ARG A 161 17.86 11.04 -3.66
CA ARG A 161 18.97 11.78 -4.27
C ARG A 161 20.34 11.18 -3.99
N ALA A 162 20.45 10.18 -3.09
CA ALA A 162 21.70 9.55 -2.69
C ALA A 162 21.50 8.12 -2.17
N ALA A 163 22.53 7.28 -2.32
CA ALA A 163 22.57 5.95 -1.70
C ALA A 163 22.74 6.04 -0.17
N PRO A 164 22.24 5.06 0.60
CA PRO A 164 21.48 3.89 0.16
C PRO A 164 20.04 4.24 -0.24
N PHE A 165 19.45 3.44 -1.13
CA PHE A 165 18.19 3.76 -1.80
C PHE A 165 16.98 3.30 -1.02
N PRO A 166 15.84 4.06 -1.06
CA PRO A 166 14.59 3.66 -0.42
C PRO A 166 14.14 2.27 -0.86
N LYS A 167 13.69 1.50 0.11
CA LYS A 167 13.25 0.13 -0.12
C LYS A 167 12.08 -0.20 0.80
N TRP A 168 11.02 -0.78 0.23
CA TRP A 168 9.88 -1.29 0.96
C TRP A 168 9.54 -2.71 0.57
N THR A 169 9.21 -3.52 1.57
CA THR A 169 8.72 -4.89 1.39
C THR A 169 7.25 -4.94 1.78
N ILE A 170 6.41 -5.42 0.89
CA ILE A 170 4.99 -5.69 1.16
C ILE A 170 4.80 -7.13 1.65
N ASN A 171 3.91 -7.31 2.62
CA ASN A 171 3.38 -8.60 3.04
C ASN A 171 1.87 -8.45 3.24
N SER A 172 1.10 -9.07 2.35
CA SER A 172 -0.36 -9.11 2.38
C SER A 172 -0.89 -10.49 2.81
N GLY A 173 -0.07 -11.28 3.51
CA GLY A 173 -0.39 -12.65 3.94
C GLY A 173 0.44 -13.73 3.26
N GLN A 174 1.37 -13.39 2.33
CA GLN A 174 2.28 -14.37 1.69
C GLN A 174 3.18 -15.09 2.70
N THR A 175 3.46 -14.42 3.81
CA THR A 175 4.17 -14.97 4.98
C THR A 175 3.43 -14.54 6.23
N ALA A 176 3.73 -15.16 7.38
CA ALA A 176 3.15 -14.73 8.65
C ALA A 176 3.31 -13.22 8.84
N LEU A 177 2.24 -12.55 9.24
CA LEU A 177 2.26 -11.14 9.60
C LEU A 177 2.96 -10.97 10.97
N SER A 178 3.45 -9.78 11.23
CA SER A 178 4.22 -9.48 12.46
C SER A 178 3.36 -9.47 13.72
N ASP A 179 2.03 -9.32 13.57
CA ASP A 179 1.03 -9.41 14.63
C ASP A 179 -0.33 -9.71 13.99
N THR A 180 -1.31 -10.03 14.82
CA THR A 180 -2.70 -10.31 14.40
C THR A 180 -3.29 -9.10 13.67
N ILE A 181 -3.96 -9.34 12.55
CA ILE A 181 -4.66 -8.31 11.79
C ILE A 181 -5.70 -7.61 12.68
N PRO A 182 -5.85 -6.28 12.60
CA PRO A 182 -6.89 -5.58 13.34
C PRO A 182 -8.28 -6.18 13.09
N THR A 183 -9.08 -6.25 14.14
CA THR A 183 -10.40 -6.91 14.11
C THR A 183 -11.29 -6.37 12.98
N GLY A 184 -11.88 -7.27 12.21
CA GLY A 184 -12.78 -6.96 11.09
C GLY A 184 -12.10 -6.75 9.75
N TYR A 185 -10.78 -6.80 9.70
CA TYR A 185 -10.00 -6.75 8.45
C TYR A 185 -9.54 -8.16 8.05
N VAL A 186 -9.28 -8.32 6.76
CA VAL A 186 -8.68 -9.51 6.15
C VAL A 186 -7.45 -9.12 5.32
N GLU A 187 -6.63 -10.09 4.96
CA GLU A 187 -5.48 -9.85 4.07
C GLU A 187 -5.92 -9.33 2.70
N LEU A 188 -5.11 -8.47 2.09
CA LEU A 188 -5.33 -8.03 0.71
C LEU A 188 -4.94 -9.15 -0.27
N ALA A 189 -5.89 -10.04 -0.48
CA ALA A 189 -5.78 -11.18 -1.40
C ALA A 189 -7.07 -11.32 -2.22
N THR A 190 -6.98 -11.83 -3.44
CA THR A 190 -8.14 -11.96 -4.34
C THR A 190 -9.28 -12.77 -3.76
N GLN A 191 -8.99 -13.78 -2.95
CA GLN A 191 -10.01 -14.60 -2.27
C GLN A 191 -10.87 -13.82 -1.26
N ASN A 192 -10.36 -12.72 -0.72
CA ASN A 192 -11.01 -11.89 0.28
C ASN A 192 -11.75 -10.69 -0.33
N LEU A 193 -11.74 -10.57 -1.66
CA LEU A 193 -12.43 -9.51 -2.38
C LEU A 193 -13.77 -10.01 -2.93
N PRO A 194 -14.74 -9.12 -3.18
CA PRO A 194 -15.96 -9.48 -3.87
C PRO A 194 -15.64 -10.19 -5.20
N THR A 195 -16.40 -11.23 -5.51
CA THR A 195 -16.32 -11.86 -6.83
C THR A 195 -16.58 -10.79 -7.88
N PRO A 196 -15.70 -10.65 -8.90
CA PRO A 196 -15.97 -9.73 -10.00
C PRO A 196 -17.32 -10.10 -10.62
N ASP A 197 -18.16 -9.11 -10.88
CA ASP A 197 -19.34 -9.33 -11.72
C ASP A 197 -18.84 -9.78 -13.09
N VAL A 198 -18.91 -11.08 -13.35
CA VAL A 198 -18.66 -11.64 -14.65
C VAL A 198 -19.87 -11.25 -15.49
N ILE A 199 -19.72 -10.25 -16.35
CA ILE A 199 -20.69 -10.01 -17.42
C ILE A 199 -20.67 -11.29 -18.27
N ASN A 200 -21.70 -12.10 -18.17
CA ASN A 200 -21.88 -13.27 -19.02
C ASN A 200 -22.07 -12.75 -20.45
N TYR A 201 -21.03 -12.81 -21.25
CA TYR A 201 -21.09 -12.48 -22.68
C TYR A 201 -22.01 -13.44 -23.48
N GLU A 202 -22.53 -14.49 -22.84
CA GLU A 202 -23.47 -15.43 -23.47
C GLU A 202 -24.90 -14.90 -23.57
N ASP A 203 -25.24 -13.83 -22.85
CA ASP A 203 -26.60 -13.26 -22.88
C ASP A 203 -26.78 -12.11 -23.89
N GLU A 204 -25.74 -11.77 -24.67
CA GLU A 204 -25.79 -10.70 -25.69
C GLU A 204 -25.82 -11.20 -27.17
N TYR A 205 -26.07 -12.50 -27.42
CA TYR A 205 -26.21 -13.04 -28.80
C TYR A 205 -27.52 -13.79 -28.98
#